data_804d92aa4f8933a1d386c4c7929a8076
#
_entry.id   804d92aa4f8933a1d386c4c7929a8076
#
_cell.length_a   1.000
_cell.length_b   1.000
_cell.length_c   1.000
_cell.angle_alpha   90.00
_cell.angle_beta   90.00
_cell.angle_gamma   90.00
#
_symmetry.space_group_name_H-M   'P 1'
#
loop_
_entity.id
_entity.type
_entity.pdbx_description
1 polymer ?
#
loop_
_entity_poly.entity_id
_entity_poly.type
_entity_poly.pdbx_seq_one_letter_code
_entity_poly.pdbx_strand_id
1 'polypeptide(L)'
;MKRAVGISLGSSKRDKKVVVNLNGVEIQVERIGTDGDIEKARQLYLDLDGKVDAFGVGGVDLYLRLDEREYPLHAALKLVSGVKQTPLCDGRGLKHTLERRVFELAKGELGNIRFKQAFIPVAVDRMGLAEAVAEVSDQIVSGDLMVALGVPIPLYGIPAFKRVARVMLPMVSYFPMSMIFYGSDGAEQEPKYGKYFEESDLIAGDFLFMRKYMPKSLAGKTVVTNTTTEENIALLKERGVKTVITTTPRYDSRSFGTNTTEAMLTAYAGKGRRLTDEELNGLIDELGLKPSVISL
;
A
#
# COMPACT_ATOMS: atom_id res chain seq x y z
N MET A 1 -20.31 2.58 -18.74
CA MET A 1 -19.05 2.98 -18.04
C MET A 1 -18.99 2.21 -16.73
N LYS A 2 -17.91 1.50 -16.48
CA LYS A 2 -17.67 0.74 -15.23
C LYS A 2 -17.30 1.69 -14.07
N ARG A 3 -17.53 1.25 -12.82
CA ARG A 3 -17.27 2.07 -11.63
C ARG A 3 -16.48 1.28 -10.57
N ALA A 4 -15.33 1.81 -10.16
CA ALA A 4 -14.57 1.33 -9.03
C ALA A 4 -14.55 2.40 -7.93
N VAL A 5 -15.01 2.06 -6.73
CA VAL A 5 -15.12 3.01 -5.62
C VAL A 5 -14.26 2.56 -4.43
N GLY A 6 -13.21 3.31 -4.15
CA GLY A 6 -12.38 3.13 -2.96
C GLY A 6 -12.99 3.88 -1.77
N ILE A 7 -13.51 3.18 -0.78
CA ILE A 7 -13.96 3.75 0.49
C ILE A 7 -12.85 3.59 1.52
N SER A 8 -12.42 4.69 2.14
CA SER A 8 -11.26 4.68 3.02
C SER A 8 -11.58 5.35 4.36
N LEU A 9 -11.14 4.74 5.45
CA LEU A 9 -11.16 5.37 6.78
C LEU A 9 -10.22 6.59 6.87
N GLY A 10 -9.32 6.77 5.88
CA GLY A 10 -8.42 7.92 5.84
C GLY A 10 -9.10 9.23 5.46
N SER A 11 -8.29 10.32 5.44
CA SER A 11 -8.76 11.70 5.23
C SER A 11 -9.50 11.91 3.91
N SER A 12 -10.65 12.62 3.96
CA SER A 12 -11.44 13.08 2.82
C SER A 12 -10.72 14.13 1.97
N LYS A 13 -9.73 14.83 2.51
CA LYS A 13 -8.87 15.76 1.74
C LYS A 13 -8.14 15.07 0.59
N ARG A 14 -8.05 13.74 0.63
CA ARG A 14 -7.42 12.92 -0.41
C ARG A 14 -8.43 12.36 -1.42
N ASP A 15 -9.69 12.79 -1.38
CA ASP A 15 -10.72 12.34 -2.31
C ASP A 15 -10.43 12.79 -3.73
N LYS A 16 -10.68 11.90 -4.66
CA LYS A 16 -10.47 12.13 -6.08
C LYS A 16 -11.41 11.24 -6.89
N LYS A 17 -11.88 11.79 -8.02
CA LYS A 17 -12.66 11.07 -9.00
C LYS A 17 -12.05 11.32 -10.37
N VAL A 18 -11.79 10.26 -11.12
CA VAL A 18 -11.23 10.32 -12.47
C VAL A 18 -11.89 9.28 -13.35
N VAL A 19 -11.81 9.46 -14.65
CA VAL A 19 -12.13 8.42 -15.63
C VAL A 19 -10.82 7.93 -16.22
N VAL A 20 -10.57 6.63 -16.10
CA VAL A 20 -9.38 5.97 -16.64
C VAL A 20 -9.83 5.12 -17.83
N ASN A 21 -9.12 5.25 -18.94
CA ASN A 21 -9.33 4.38 -20.10
C ASN A 21 -8.27 3.28 -20.08
N LEU A 22 -8.71 2.03 -19.98
CA LEU A 22 -7.89 0.84 -20.07
C LEU A 22 -8.29 0.07 -21.34
N ASN A 23 -7.42 0.09 -22.36
CA ASN A 23 -7.64 -0.59 -23.64
C ASN A 23 -9.06 -0.36 -24.24
N GLY A 24 -9.54 0.89 -24.21
CA GLY A 24 -10.85 1.28 -24.75
C GLY A 24 -12.02 1.10 -23.76
N VAL A 25 -11.78 0.56 -22.58
CA VAL A 25 -12.81 0.45 -21.52
C VAL A 25 -12.67 1.63 -20.56
N GLU A 26 -13.70 2.47 -20.50
CA GLU A 26 -13.78 3.58 -19.54
C GLU A 26 -14.21 3.10 -18.17
N ILE A 27 -13.43 3.44 -17.16
CA ILE A 27 -13.69 3.12 -15.75
C ILE A 27 -13.67 4.41 -14.95
N GLN A 28 -14.79 4.71 -14.30
CA GLN A 28 -14.82 5.77 -13.29
C GLN A 28 -14.21 5.23 -12.02
N VAL A 29 -13.09 5.81 -11.61
CA VAL A 29 -12.38 5.49 -10.36
C VAL A 29 -12.60 6.63 -9.39
N GLU A 30 -13.13 6.31 -8.23
CA GLU A 30 -13.47 7.28 -7.19
C GLU A 30 -12.90 6.84 -5.84
N ARG A 31 -12.35 7.79 -5.07
CA ARG A 31 -11.96 7.57 -3.69
C ARG A 31 -12.80 8.45 -2.79
N ILE A 32 -13.36 7.86 -1.71
CA ILE A 32 -14.16 8.53 -0.68
C ILE A 32 -13.51 8.26 0.67
N GLY A 33 -13.04 9.31 1.33
CA GLY A 33 -12.51 9.28 2.70
C GLY A 33 -13.60 9.55 3.72
N THR A 34 -13.52 8.89 4.87
CA THR A 34 -14.51 9.07 5.94
C THR A 34 -13.92 9.69 7.21
N ASP A 35 -12.67 10.16 7.16
CA ASP A 35 -11.99 10.88 8.26
C ASP A 35 -12.00 10.09 9.60
N GLY A 36 -11.90 8.76 9.53
CA GLY A 36 -11.95 7.86 10.69
C GLY A 36 -13.35 7.41 11.09
N ASP A 37 -14.41 7.92 10.45
CA ASP A 37 -15.79 7.54 10.75
C ASP A 37 -16.11 6.15 10.15
N ILE A 38 -16.14 5.15 11.03
CA ILE A 38 -16.38 3.74 10.70
C ILE A 38 -17.82 3.53 10.24
N GLU A 39 -18.79 4.16 10.91
CA GLU A 39 -20.21 3.99 10.58
C GLU A 39 -20.55 4.61 9.24
N LYS A 40 -20.00 5.79 8.94
CA LYS A 40 -20.12 6.41 7.62
C LYS A 40 -19.51 5.53 6.53
N ALA A 41 -18.34 4.93 6.77
CA ALA A 41 -17.73 4.01 5.82
C ALA A 41 -18.60 2.78 5.58
N ARG A 42 -19.14 2.19 6.65
CA ARG A 42 -20.04 1.03 6.60
C ARG A 42 -21.32 1.34 5.80
N GLN A 43 -21.93 2.49 6.06
CA GLN A 43 -23.13 2.91 5.35
C GLN A 43 -22.86 3.10 3.85
N LEU A 44 -21.73 3.71 3.48
CA LEU A 44 -21.34 3.86 2.08
C LEU A 44 -21.17 2.52 1.37
N TYR A 45 -20.57 1.50 2.03
CA TYR A 45 -20.49 0.15 1.45
C TYR A 45 -21.89 -0.44 1.20
N LEU A 46 -22.80 -0.31 2.16
CA LEU A 46 -24.18 -0.82 2.03
C LEU A 46 -24.98 -0.08 0.94
N ASP A 47 -24.85 1.24 0.89
CA ASP A 47 -25.58 2.08 -0.07
C ASP A 47 -25.15 1.84 -1.52
N LEU A 48 -23.89 1.46 -1.72
CA LEU A 48 -23.31 1.25 -3.04
C LEU A 48 -23.19 -0.22 -3.46
N ASP A 49 -23.52 -1.17 -2.56
CA ASP A 49 -23.48 -2.60 -2.89
C ASP A 49 -24.41 -2.94 -4.05
N GLY A 50 -23.89 -3.62 -5.06
CA GLY A 50 -24.59 -3.92 -6.32
C GLY A 50 -24.76 -2.74 -7.29
N LYS A 51 -24.28 -1.52 -6.93
CA LYS A 51 -24.36 -0.32 -7.79
C LYS A 51 -23.01 0.08 -8.39
N VAL A 52 -21.94 -0.59 -7.98
CA VAL A 52 -20.59 -0.40 -8.49
C VAL A 52 -19.96 -1.75 -8.83
N ASP A 53 -18.95 -1.78 -9.69
CA ASP A 53 -18.36 -3.01 -10.20
C ASP A 53 -17.30 -3.60 -9.24
N ALA A 54 -16.68 -2.77 -8.41
CA ALA A 54 -15.76 -3.21 -7.36
C ALA A 54 -15.56 -2.13 -6.29
N PHE A 55 -15.33 -2.57 -5.06
CA PHE A 55 -14.90 -1.73 -3.94
C PHE A 55 -13.41 -1.85 -3.67
N GLY A 56 -12.76 -0.71 -3.44
CA GLY A 56 -11.48 -0.64 -2.75
C GLY A 56 -11.69 -0.40 -1.25
N VAL A 57 -11.14 -1.25 -0.40
CA VAL A 57 -11.19 -1.07 1.06
C VAL A 57 -9.91 -0.39 1.51
N GLY A 58 -10.01 0.79 2.09
CA GLY A 58 -8.85 1.63 2.42
C GLY A 58 -8.79 2.08 3.87
N GLY A 59 -7.57 2.38 4.33
CA GLY A 59 -7.28 2.75 5.72
C GLY A 59 -7.14 1.55 6.66
N VAL A 60 -7.48 0.36 6.18
CA VAL A 60 -7.31 -0.90 6.89
C VAL A 60 -7.25 -2.03 5.86
N ASP A 61 -6.49 -3.08 6.15
CA ASP A 61 -6.51 -4.32 5.38
C ASP A 61 -7.61 -5.25 5.90
N LEU A 62 -8.23 -6.04 5.03
CA LEU A 62 -9.16 -7.10 5.44
C LEU A 62 -8.41 -8.36 5.86
N TYR A 63 -7.26 -8.59 5.24
CA TYR A 63 -6.38 -9.72 5.50
C TYR A 63 -4.93 -9.27 5.42
N LEU A 64 -4.08 -9.85 6.26
CA LEU A 64 -2.64 -9.84 6.07
C LEU A 64 -2.22 -11.17 5.44
N ARG A 65 -1.28 -11.13 4.51
CA ARG A 65 -0.80 -12.34 3.83
C ARG A 65 0.68 -12.55 4.10
N LEU A 66 1.03 -13.76 4.51
CA LEU A 66 2.40 -14.21 4.65
C LEU A 66 2.58 -15.52 3.88
N ASP A 67 3.42 -15.49 2.88
CA ASP A 67 3.53 -16.57 1.89
C ASP A 67 2.13 -16.88 1.28
N GLU A 68 1.68 -18.12 1.28
CA GLU A 68 0.37 -18.52 0.77
C GLU A 68 -0.77 -18.41 1.81
N ARG A 69 -0.45 -18.04 3.07
CA ARG A 69 -1.45 -17.98 4.13
C ARG A 69 -2.00 -16.59 4.33
N GLU A 70 -3.32 -16.47 4.31
CA GLU A 70 -4.05 -15.26 4.65
C GLU A 70 -4.53 -15.29 6.11
N TYR A 71 -4.38 -14.17 6.80
CA TYR A 71 -4.78 -13.96 8.18
C TYR A 71 -5.88 -12.90 8.22
N PRO A 72 -7.15 -13.26 8.52
CA PRO A 72 -8.26 -12.32 8.53
C PRO A 72 -8.11 -11.32 9.67
N LEU A 73 -8.32 -10.04 9.40
CA LEU A 73 -8.44 -9.02 10.42
C LEU A 73 -9.92 -8.89 10.80
N HIS A 74 -10.33 -9.62 11.85
CA HIS A 74 -11.74 -9.76 12.21
C HIS A 74 -12.45 -8.43 12.47
N ALA A 75 -11.77 -7.45 13.05
CA ALA A 75 -12.33 -6.12 13.26
C ALA A 75 -12.58 -5.39 11.93
N ALA A 76 -11.67 -5.52 10.94
CA ALA A 76 -11.82 -4.93 9.62
C ALA A 76 -12.92 -5.61 8.79
N LEU A 77 -13.05 -6.94 8.89
CA LEU A 77 -14.11 -7.66 8.21
C LEU A 77 -15.52 -7.23 8.64
N LYS A 78 -15.69 -6.78 9.89
CA LYS A 78 -16.97 -6.23 10.36
C LYS A 78 -17.38 -4.96 9.61
N LEU A 79 -16.41 -4.17 9.13
CA LEU A 79 -16.67 -2.96 8.35
C LEU A 79 -17.46 -3.24 7.07
N VAL A 80 -17.18 -4.37 6.43
CA VAL A 80 -17.73 -4.76 5.13
C VAL A 80 -18.69 -5.94 5.21
N SER A 81 -19.09 -6.37 6.40
CA SER A 81 -19.87 -7.61 6.62
C SER A 81 -21.25 -7.61 5.96
N GLY A 82 -21.79 -6.45 5.61
CA GLY A 82 -23.09 -6.32 4.93
C GLY A 82 -23.02 -6.35 3.40
N VAL A 83 -21.83 -6.28 2.80
CA VAL A 83 -21.63 -6.32 1.35
C VAL A 83 -21.85 -7.74 0.84
N LYS A 84 -22.70 -7.91 -0.18
CA LYS A 84 -23.11 -9.22 -0.72
C LYS A 84 -22.87 -9.40 -2.21
N GLN A 85 -22.84 -8.31 -2.97
CA GLN A 85 -22.86 -8.34 -4.44
C GLN A 85 -21.53 -7.84 -5.05
N THR A 86 -20.98 -6.77 -4.48
CA THR A 86 -19.83 -6.08 -5.05
C THR A 86 -18.52 -6.67 -4.54
N PRO A 87 -17.57 -7.04 -5.42
CA PRO A 87 -16.25 -7.52 -5.01
C PRO A 87 -15.49 -6.51 -4.13
N LEU A 88 -14.82 -7.01 -3.09
CA LEU A 88 -14.03 -6.24 -2.13
C LEU A 88 -12.53 -6.42 -2.39
N CYS A 89 -11.82 -5.33 -2.64
CA CYS A 89 -10.38 -5.29 -2.90
C CYS A 89 -9.68 -4.46 -1.80
N ASP A 90 -8.91 -5.08 -0.94
CA ASP A 90 -8.12 -4.40 0.09
C ASP A 90 -6.69 -4.06 -0.34
N GLY A 91 -6.35 -4.37 -1.59
CA GLY A 91 -5.06 -4.11 -2.18
C GLY A 91 -4.05 -5.25 -2.02
N ARG A 92 -4.39 -6.31 -1.26
CA ARG A 92 -3.44 -7.42 -1.02
C ARG A 92 -2.99 -8.12 -2.30
N GLY A 93 -3.85 -8.21 -3.33
CA GLY A 93 -3.47 -8.78 -4.61
C GLY A 93 -2.34 -7.98 -5.28
N LEU A 94 -2.48 -6.66 -5.38
CA LEU A 94 -1.43 -5.81 -5.94
C LEU A 94 -0.19 -5.68 -5.04
N LYS A 95 -0.32 -5.83 -3.73
CA LYS A 95 0.82 -5.92 -2.81
C LYS A 95 1.71 -7.15 -3.09
N HIS A 96 1.10 -8.25 -3.56
CA HIS A 96 1.81 -9.51 -3.90
C HIS A 96 2.16 -9.66 -5.37
N THR A 97 1.66 -8.81 -6.25
CA THR A 97 1.94 -8.82 -7.69
C THR A 97 2.69 -7.57 -8.12
N LEU A 98 2.02 -6.43 -8.28
CA LEU A 98 2.62 -5.19 -8.77
C LEU A 98 3.77 -4.69 -7.87
N GLU A 99 3.57 -4.65 -6.53
CA GLU A 99 4.62 -4.22 -5.62
C GLU A 99 5.77 -5.21 -5.54
N ARG A 100 5.49 -6.51 -5.68
CA ARG A 100 6.52 -7.56 -5.74
C ARG A 100 7.43 -7.42 -6.96
N ARG A 101 6.90 -6.87 -8.05
CA ARG A 101 7.60 -6.67 -9.32
C ARG A 101 8.09 -5.22 -9.53
N VAL A 102 8.07 -4.38 -8.50
CA VAL A 102 8.33 -2.94 -8.63
C VAL A 102 9.67 -2.63 -9.31
N PHE A 103 10.75 -3.31 -8.94
CA PHE A 103 12.07 -3.07 -9.53
C PHE A 103 12.24 -3.73 -10.91
N GLU A 104 11.61 -4.88 -11.14
CA GLU A 104 11.52 -5.50 -12.46
C GLU A 104 10.83 -4.56 -13.45
N LEU A 105 9.64 -4.10 -13.10
CA LEU A 105 8.83 -3.23 -13.96
C LEU A 105 9.42 -1.84 -14.18
N ALA A 106 10.20 -1.33 -13.23
CA ALA A 106 10.90 -0.04 -13.31
C ALA A 106 12.34 -0.15 -13.89
N LYS A 107 12.79 -1.34 -14.27
CA LYS A 107 14.19 -1.58 -14.71
C LYS A 107 14.64 -0.70 -15.88
N GLY A 108 13.73 -0.39 -16.79
CA GLY A 108 14.05 0.49 -17.94
C GLY A 108 14.43 1.90 -17.53
N GLU A 109 13.91 2.41 -16.40
CA GLU A 109 14.19 3.75 -15.88
C GLU A 109 15.31 3.75 -14.82
N LEU A 110 15.40 2.69 -14.02
CA LEU A 110 16.34 2.59 -12.91
C LEU A 110 17.67 1.92 -13.29
N GLY A 111 17.70 1.12 -14.36
CA GLY A 111 18.84 0.26 -14.67
C GLY A 111 19.02 -0.86 -13.63
N ASN A 112 20.27 -1.31 -13.48
CA ASN A 112 20.63 -2.28 -12.44
C ASN A 112 21.04 -1.52 -11.16
N ILE A 113 20.09 -1.35 -10.25
CA ILE A 113 20.34 -0.69 -8.97
C ILE A 113 20.62 -1.72 -7.88
N ARG A 114 21.47 -1.32 -6.93
CA ARG A 114 21.74 -2.08 -5.71
C ARG A 114 21.93 -1.12 -4.55
N PHE A 115 21.38 -1.48 -3.40
CA PHE A 115 21.46 -0.71 -2.17
C PHE A 115 22.24 -1.51 -1.11
N LYS A 116 23.02 -0.84 -0.29
CA LYS A 116 23.71 -1.50 0.83
C LYS A 116 22.72 -1.90 1.91
N GLN A 117 21.86 -0.98 2.30
CA GLN A 117 20.83 -1.25 3.30
C GLN A 117 19.49 -0.63 2.91
N ALA A 118 18.42 -1.38 3.18
CA ALA A 118 17.06 -0.90 3.09
C ALA A 118 16.35 -0.96 4.44
N PHE A 119 15.50 0.03 4.72
CA PHE A 119 14.62 0.07 5.88
C PHE A 119 13.15 0.06 5.45
N ILE A 120 12.36 -0.82 6.07
CA ILE A 120 10.91 -0.89 5.91
C ILE A 120 10.28 -0.70 7.29
N PRO A 121 9.64 0.44 7.57
CA PRO A 121 9.02 0.70 8.87
C PRO A 121 7.99 -0.35 9.28
N VAL A 122 7.15 -0.80 8.34
CA VAL A 122 6.18 -1.89 8.50
C VAL A 122 6.18 -2.72 7.22
N ALA A 123 6.62 -3.98 7.30
CA ALA A 123 6.74 -4.89 6.17
C ALA A 123 5.57 -5.88 6.08
N VAL A 124 4.90 -6.15 7.19
CA VAL A 124 3.89 -7.20 7.31
C VAL A 124 2.67 -6.99 6.41
N ASP A 125 2.31 -5.74 6.15
CA ASP A 125 1.22 -5.40 5.23
C ASP A 125 1.65 -5.35 3.76
N ARG A 126 2.98 -5.39 3.48
CA ARG A 126 3.59 -5.23 2.15
C ARG A 126 4.70 -6.25 1.90
N MET A 127 4.39 -7.52 2.16
CA MET A 127 5.37 -8.60 2.04
C MET A 127 5.99 -8.69 0.65
N GLY A 128 5.18 -8.53 -0.40
CA GLY A 128 5.70 -8.52 -1.78
C GLY A 128 6.73 -7.41 -2.02
N LEU A 129 6.47 -6.19 -1.52
CA LEU A 129 7.44 -5.10 -1.59
C LEU A 129 8.71 -5.41 -0.78
N ALA A 130 8.56 -5.98 0.42
CA ALA A 130 9.71 -6.35 1.26
C ALA A 130 10.61 -7.38 0.57
N GLU A 131 10.03 -8.36 -0.11
CA GLU A 131 10.76 -9.34 -0.90
C GLU A 131 11.45 -8.70 -2.12
N ALA A 132 10.76 -7.82 -2.85
CA ALA A 132 11.36 -7.06 -3.96
C ALA A 132 12.54 -6.20 -3.51
N VAL A 133 12.41 -5.53 -2.35
CA VAL A 133 13.49 -4.73 -1.75
C VAL A 133 14.69 -5.60 -1.35
N ALA A 134 14.44 -6.80 -0.83
CA ALA A 134 15.51 -7.73 -0.46
C ALA A 134 16.33 -8.23 -1.66
N GLU A 135 15.75 -8.31 -2.84
CA GLU A 135 16.47 -8.71 -4.06
C GLU A 135 17.46 -7.65 -4.54
N VAL A 136 17.21 -6.37 -4.26
CA VAL A 136 18.04 -5.24 -4.69
C VAL A 136 18.87 -4.63 -3.55
N SER A 137 18.88 -5.24 -2.36
CA SER A 137 19.60 -4.74 -1.18
C SER A 137 20.48 -5.82 -0.58
N ASP A 138 21.65 -5.42 -0.05
CA ASP A 138 22.54 -6.36 0.65
C ASP A 138 22.00 -6.69 2.04
N GLN A 139 21.36 -5.72 2.69
CA GLN A 139 20.71 -5.87 3.99
C GLN A 139 19.35 -5.21 4.00
N ILE A 140 18.36 -5.88 4.61
CA ILE A 140 17.04 -5.31 4.87
C ILE A 140 16.78 -5.29 6.37
N VAL A 141 16.25 -4.17 6.86
CA VAL A 141 15.83 -3.98 8.25
C VAL A 141 14.33 -3.69 8.26
N SER A 142 13.56 -4.47 9.00
CA SER A 142 12.13 -4.23 9.18
C SER A 142 11.84 -3.73 10.59
N GLY A 143 10.96 -2.72 10.65
CA GLY A 143 10.56 -2.03 11.88
C GLY A 143 9.25 -2.52 12.47
N ASP A 144 8.71 -3.65 12.05
CA ASP A 144 7.37 -4.12 12.44
C ASP A 144 7.14 -4.13 13.95
N LEU A 145 8.07 -4.70 14.72
CA LEU A 145 7.96 -4.71 16.18
C LEU A 145 8.09 -3.31 16.78
N MET A 146 8.95 -2.46 16.18
CA MET A 146 9.20 -1.10 16.65
C MET A 146 8.01 -0.17 16.39
N VAL A 147 7.53 -0.18 15.15
CA VAL A 147 6.53 0.78 14.67
C VAL A 147 5.10 0.33 15.00
N ALA A 148 4.78 -0.95 14.80
CA ALA A 148 3.44 -1.46 15.04
C ALA A 148 3.18 -1.79 16.51
N LEU A 149 4.20 -2.29 17.25
CA LEU A 149 4.04 -2.77 18.63
C LEU A 149 4.78 -1.94 19.67
N GLY A 150 5.61 -0.96 19.26
CA GLY A 150 6.40 -0.14 20.17
C GLY A 150 7.58 -0.88 20.85
N VAL A 151 7.89 -2.10 20.40
CA VAL A 151 8.99 -2.92 20.93
C VAL A 151 10.27 -2.57 20.17
N PRO A 152 11.34 -2.03 20.77
CA PRO A 152 12.50 -1.47 20.07
C PRO A 152 13.46 -2.56 19.55
N ILE A 153 12.93 -3.53 18.82
CA ILE A 153 13.67 -4.66 18.24
C ILE A 153 13.52 -4.62 16.72
N PRO A 154 14.59 -4.30 15.96
CA PRO A 154 14.60 -4.41 14.51
C PRO A 154 14.71 -5.87 14.09
N LEU A 155 14.12 -6.20 12.94
CA LEU A 155 14.25 -7.52 12.35
C LEU A 155 15.14 -7.43 11.09
N TYR A 156 16.20 -8.23 11.07
CA TYR A 156 17.17 -8.24 9.98
C TYR A 156 16.92 -9.39 9.03
N GLY A 157 16.67 -9.04 7.76
CA GLY A 157 16.42 -10.00 6.68
C GLY A 157 15.03 -10.62 6.70
N ILE A 158 14.58 -11.06 5.52
CA ILE A 158 13.27 -11.67 5.30
C ILE A 158 13.04 -12.93 6.17
N PRO A 159 14.03 -13.84 6.35
CA PRO A 159 13.80 -15.03 7.18
C PRO A 159 13.49 -14.72 8.66
N ALA A 160 14.15 -13.72 9.26
CA ALA A 160 13.89 -13.33 10.64
C ALA A 160 12.49 -12.69 10.75
N PHE A 161 12.16 -11.79 9.83
CA PHE A 161 10.84 -11.18 9.72
C PHE A 161 9.73 -12.25 9.60
N LYS A 162 9.82 -13.17 8.62
CA LYS A 162 8.82 -14.23 8.41
C LYS A 162 8.63 -15.12 9.64
N ARG A 163 9.70 -15.40 10.38
CA ARG A 163 9.65 -16.19 11.61
C ARG A 163 8.81 -15.53 12.70
N VAL A 164 9.04 -14.23 12.91
CA VAL A 164 8.27 -13.43 13.88
C VAL A 164 6.83 -13.26 13.40
N ALA A 165 6.61 -12.93 12.13
CA ALA A 165 5.28 -12.74 11.56
C ALA A 165 4.40 -14.02 11.68
N ARG A 166 4.95 -15.22 11.46
CA ARG A 166 4.20 -16.49 11.63
C ARG A 166 3.63 -16.68 13.03
N VAL A 167 4.35 -16.19 14.05
CA VAL A 167 3.91 -16.27 15.44
C VAL A 167 2.91 -15.17 15.77
N MET A 168 3.14 -13.97 15.25
CA MET A 168 2.36 -12.79 15.63
C MET A 168 1.05 -12.65 14.86
N LEU A 169 1.01 -13.00 13.58
CA LEU A 169 -0.17 -12.79 12.73
C LEU A 169 -1.46 -13.48 13.25
N PRO A 170 -1.42 -14.70 13.77
CA PRO A 170 -2.61 -15.29 14.40
C PRO A 170 -3.19 -14.43 15.54
N MET A 171 -2.33 -13.73 16.29
CA MET A 171 -2.75 -12.84 17.38
C MET A 171 -3.27 -11.51 16.84
N VAL A 172 -2.55 -10.93 15.86
CA VAL A 172 -2.91 -9.67 15.18
C VAL A 172 -4.30 -9.77 14.52
N SER A 173 -4.70 -10.94 14.04
CA SER A 173 -6.03 -11.20 13.47
C SER A 173 -7.19 -10.77 14.38
N TYR A 174 -6.97 -10.78 15.69
CA TYR A 174 -7.99 -10.43 16.70
C TYR A 174 -7.79 -9.03 17.30
N PHE A 175 -6.86 -8.24 16.79
CA PHE A 175 -6.66 -6.88 17.29
C PHE A 175 -7.89 -6.01 17.01
N PRO A 176 -8.24 -5.11 17.93
CA PRO A 176 -9.33 -4.16 17.73
C PRO A 176 -8.99 -3.15 16.62
N MET A 177 -10.02 -2.53 16.04
CA MET A 177 -9.88 -1.56 14.94
C MET A 177 -8.88 -0.45 15.28
N SER A 178 -8.85 0.02 16.52
CA SER A 178 -7.95 1.08 16.98
C SER A 178 -6.46 0.73 16.89
N MET A 179 -6.12 -0.56 16.85
CA MET A 179 -4.73 -1.03 16.72
C MET A 179 -4.34 -1.35 15.28
N ILE A 180 -5.31 -1.65 14.41
CA ILE A 180 -5.07 -1.98 12.99
C ILE A 180 -5.35 -0.82 12.05
N PHE A 181 -6.08 0.20 12.49
CA PHE A 181 -6.29 1.43 11.73
C PHE A 181 -5.09 2.37 11.86
N TYR A 182 -4.49 2.71 10.76
CA TYR A 182 -3.23 3.46 10.68
C TYR A 182 -3.36 4.97 10.93
N GLY A 183 -4.56 5.46 11.27
CA GLY A 183 -4.85 6.87 11.44
C GLY A 183 -5.11 7.60 10.12
N SER A 184 -5.75 8.77 10.21
CA SER A 184 -6.17 9.52 9.01
C SER A 184 -5.05 10.34 8.37
N ASP A 185 -4.07 10.81 9.14
CA ASP A 185 -3.23 11.94 8.71
C ASP A 185 -1.72 11.68 8.66
N GLY A 186 -1.24 10.54 9.21
CA GLY A 186 0.22 10.29 9.29
C GLY A 186 0.97 11.47 9.94
N ALA A 187 0.38 12.08 10.99
CA ALA A 187 0.98 13.22 11.66
C ALA A 187 2.40 12.89 12.12
N GLU A 188 3.33 13.80 11.86
CA GLU A 188 4.73 13.61 12.22
C GLU A 188 4.86 13.44 13.74
N GLN A 189 5.66 12.47 14.14
CA GLN A 189 6.09 12.24 15.52
C GLN A 189 7.59 12.46 15.63
N GLU A 190 8.09 12.52 16.84
CA GLU A 190 9.54 12.49 17.03
C GLU A 190 10.13 11.23 16.37
N PRO A 191 11.24 11.35 15.62
CA PRO A 191 11.84 10.25 14.87
C PRO A 191 12.48 9.23 15.80
N LYS A 192 11.69 8.48 16.56
CA LYS A 192 12.18 7.47 17.52
C LYS A 192 13.14 6.45 16.90
N TYR A 193 13.02 6.23 15.60
CA TYR A 193 13.78 5.22 14.86
C TYR A 193 14.62 5.85 13.74
N GLY A 194 14.96 7.14 13.85
CA GLY A 194 15.71 7.92 12.86
C GLY A 194 16.98 7.23 12.37
N LYS A 195 17.71 6.55 13.28
CA LYS A 195 18.91 5.78 12.96
C LYS A 195 18.73 4.85 11.76
N TYR A 196 17.64 4.09 11.69
CA TYR A 196 17.42 3.12 10.59
C TYR A 196 17.11 3.82 9.26
N PHE A 197 16.47 4.98 9.31
CA PHE A 197 16.30 5.83 8.12
C PHE A 197 17.65 6.41 7.66
N GLU A 198 18.49 6.86 8.59
CA GLU A 198 19.79 7.48 8.30
C GLU A 198 20.79 6.47 7.71
N GLU A 199 20.87 5.26 8.28
CA GLU A 199 21.77 4.19 7.85
C GLU A 199 21.37 3.53 6.53
N SER A 200 20.13 3.72 6.05
CA SER A 200 19.62 3.06 4.86
C SER A 200 19.67 3.94 3.62
N ASP A 201 20.06 3.37 2.48
CA ASP A 201 20.05 4.03 1.17
C ASP A 201 18.65 4.00 0.53
N LEU A 202 17.87 2.97 0.89
CA LEU A 202 16.51 2.73 0.42
C LEU A 202 15.53 2.70 1.58
N ILE A 203 14.47 3.49 1.50
CA ILE A 203 13.35 3.45 2.44
C ILE A 203 12.12 2.97 1.67
N ALA A 204 11.46 1.92 2.14
CA ALA A 204 10.30 1.36 1.44
C ALA A 204 9.11 1.12 2.37
N GLY A 205 7.89 1.20 1.85
CA GLY A 205 6.67 0.92 2.59
C GLY A 205 5.54 1.92 2.38
N ASP A 206 4.54 1.89 3.23
CA ASP A 206 3.44 2.85 3.19
C ASP A 206 3.92 4.25 3.61
N PHE A 207 3.55 5.25 2.81
CA PHE A 207 4.00 6.63 3.04
C PHE A 207 3.56 7.19 4.41
N LEU A 208 2.39 6.80 4.91
CA LEU A 208 1.89 7.31 6.20
C LEU A 208 2.76 6.82 7.37
N PHE A 209 3.22 5.56 7.32
CA PHE A 209 4.18 5.06 8.32
C PHE A 209 5.54 5.73 8.20
N MET A 210 6.03 5.90 6.96
CA MET A 210 7.29 6.60 6.75
C MET A 210 7.22 8.04 7.28
N ARG A 211 6.20 8.80 6.87
CA ARG A 211 5.99 10.19 7.27
C ARG A 211 5.95 10.36 8.78
N LYS A 212 5.34 9.42 9.48
CA LYS A 212 5.19 9.48 10.94
C LYS A 212 6.52 9.47 11.69
N TYR A 213 7.52 8.75 11.17
CA TYR A 213 8.77 8.46 11.87
C TYR A 213 10.03 8.93 11.14
N MET A 214 9.92 9.43 9.90
CA MET A 214 11.09 9.81 9.13
C MET A 214 11.78 11.06 9.71
N PRO A 215 13.13 11.10 9.72
CA PRO A 215 13.89 12.25 10.16
C PRO A 215 13.74 13.44 9.22
N LYS A 216 14.22 14.61 9.64
CA LYS A 216 14.18 15.84 8.84
C LYS A 216 15.04 15.78 7.57
N SER A 217 16.05 14.91 7.52
CA SER A 217 16.91 14.72 6.36
C SER A 217 16.86 13.28 5.86
N LEU A 218 16.61 13.12 4.58
CA LEU A 218 16.71 11.88 3.80
C LEU A 218 17.60 12.09 2.57
N ALA A 219 18.64 12.93 2.73
CA ALA A 219 19.49 13.38 1.63
C ALA A 219 20.09 12.21 0.83
N GLY A 220 19.90 12.26 -0.49
CA GLY A 220 20.44 11.29 -1.44
C GLY A 220 19.77 9.92 -1.47
N LYS A 221 18.75 9.68 -0.62
CA LYS A 221 18.09 8.38 -0.50
C LYS A 221 17.05 8.12 -1.60
N THR A 222 16.76 6.85 -1.82
CA THR A 222 15.62 6.40 -2.63
C THR A 222 14.45 6.04 -1.72
N VAL A 223 13.25 6.46 -2.09
CA VAL A 223 12.00 6.12 -1.38
C VAL A 223 11.09 5.33 -2.31
N VAL A 224 10.62 4.17 -1.88
CA VAL A 224 9.62 3.37 -2.58
C VAL A 224 8.33 3.32 -1.77
N THR A 225 7.23 3.77 -2.36
CA THR A 225 5.93 3.82 -1.67
C THR A 225 4.76 3.58 -2.63
N ASN A 226 3.57 3.38 -2.08
CA ASN A 226 2.37 3.06 -2.86
C ASN A 226 1.64 4.29 -3.38
N THR A 227 1.48 5.31 -2.55
CA THR A 227 0.61 6.45 -2.84
C THR A 227 1.30 7.75 -2.48
N THR A 228 1.32 8.69 -3.42
CA THR A 228 1.85 10.04 -3.18
C THR A 228 0.89 11.11 -3.67
N THR A 229 0.79 12.20 -2.92
CA THR A 229 0.21 13.46 -3.35
C THR A 229 1.32 14.43 -3.75
N GLU A 230 0.97 15.56 -4.33
CA GLU A 230 1.96 16.62 -4.63
C GLU A 230 2.65 17.13 -3.35
N GLU A 231 1.89 17.28 -2.26
CA GLU A 231 2.44 17.65 -0.96
C GLU A 231 3.45 16.62 -0.44
N ASN A 232 3.19 15.32 -0.65
CA ASN A 232 4.12 14.26 -0.25
C ASN A 232 5.41 14.32 -1.05
N ILE A 233 5.33 14.59 -2.36
CA ILE A 233 6.50 14.77 -3.23
C ILE A 233 7.29 16.02 -2.82
N ALA A 234 6.60 17.13 -2.55
CA ALA A 234 7.24 18.36 -2.07
C ALA A 234 7.99 18.15 -0.75
N LEU A 235 7.36 17.45 0.21
CA LEU A 235 7.97 17.10 1.49
C LEU A 235 9.21 16.21 1.32
N LEU A 236 9.15 15.18 0.46
CA LEU A 236 10.30 14.31 0.20
C LEU A 236 11.44 15.09 -0.46
N LYS A 237 11.12 16.00 -1.37
CA LYS A 237 12.11 16.92 -1.99
C LYS A 237 12.76 17.85 -0.96
N GLU A 238 11.98 18.47 -0.08
CA GLU A 238 12.47 19.31 1.01
C GLU A 238 13.45 18.54 1.93
N ARG A 239 13.18 17.25 2.17
CA ARG A 239 14.06 16.37 2.97
C ARG A 239 15.27 15.84 2.21
N GLY A 240 15.44 16.21 0.94
CA GLY A 240 16.60 15.87 0.13
C GLY A 240 16.57 14.44 -0.45
N VAL A 241 15.40 13.82 -0.56
CA VAL A 241 15.24 12.54 -1.25
C VAL A 241 15.66 12.71 -2.72
N LYS A 242 16.47 11.77 -3.24
CA LYS A 242 16.96 11.80 -4.62
C LYS A 242 15.96 11.20 -5.60
N THR A 243 15.35 10.08 -5.22
CA THR A 243 14.44 9.33 -6.12
C THR A 243 13.23 8.83 -5.35
N VAL A 244 12.05 9.03 -5.92
CA VAL A 244 10.80 8.45 -5.41
C VAL A 244 10.26 7.48 -6.45
N ILE A 245 9.94 6.26 -6.01
CA ILE A 245 9.29 5.24 -6.82
C ILE A 245 7.90 5.00 -6.23
N THR A 246 6.85 5.24 -7.02
CA THR A 246 5.49 4.91 -6.60
C THR A 246 5.08 3.59 -7.23
N THR A 247 4.72 2.60 -6.41
CA THR A 247 4.43 1.23 -6.88
C THR A 247 3.21 1.14 -7.78
N THR A 248 2.23 2.06 -7.63
CA THR A 248 1.07 2.18 -8.52
C THR A 248 1.26 3.29 -9.54
N PRO A 249 0.68 3.15 -10.76
CA PRO A 249 0.72 4.21 -11.76
C PRO A 249 0.15 5.54 -11.26
N ARG A 250 0.65 6.63 -11.80
CA ARG A 250 0.12 7.97 -11.52
C ARG A 250 -0.88 8.39 -12.59
N TYR A 251 -2.00 8.93 -12.13
CA TYR A 251 -3.05 9.50 -12.98
C TYR A 251 -3.24 10.96 -12.57
N ASP A 252 -3.06 11.90 -13.49
CA ASP A 252 -3.14 13.35 -13.22
C ASP A 252 -2.33 13.77 -11.97
N SER A 253 -1.03 13.58 -11.99
CA SER A 253 -0.08 13.93 -10.91
C SER A 253 -0.25 13.22 -9.56
N ARG A 254 -1.15 12.23 -9.45
CA ARG A 254 -1.40 11.47 -8.21
C ARG A 254 -1.51 9.97 -8.48
N SER A 255 -0.98 9.15 -7.57
CA SER A 255 -1.23 7.70 -7.55
C SER A 255 -2.41 7.35 -6.65
N PHE A 256 -3.21 6.35 -7.04
CA PHE A 256 -4.17 5.72 -6.14
C PHE A 256 -3.48 4.66 -5.28
N GLY A 257 -4.06 4.38 -4.11
CA GLY A 257 -3.63 3.26 -3.29
C GLY A 257 -3.86 1.91 -3.99
N THR A 258 -3.13 0.90 -3.57
CA THR A 258 -3.25 -0.47 -4.10
C THR A 258 -4.67 -1.01 -4.08
N ASN A 259 -5.44 -0.72 -3.02
CA ASN A 259 -6.84 -1.10 -2.88
C ASN A 259 -7.74 -0.53 -3.99
N THR A 260 -7.62 0.77 -4.28
CA THR A 260 -8.43 1.43 -5.33
C THR A 260 -7.98 0.99 -6.73
N THR A 261 -6.66 0.81 -6.92
CA THR A 261 -6.11 0.30 -8.18
C THR A 261 -6.54 -1.16 -8.41
N GLU A 262 -6.52 -2.02 -7.38
CA GLU A 262 -7.02 -3.40 -7.49
C GLU A 262 -8.52 -3.43 -7.81
N ALA A 263 -9.32 -2.55 -7.20
CA ALA A 263 -10.74 -2.41 -7.52
C ALA A 263 -10.94 -1.96 -8.98
N MET A 264 -10.14 -1.05 -9.50
CA MET A 264 -10.17 -0.62 -10.90
C MET A 264 -9.92 -1.81 -11.85
N LEU A 265 -8.88 -2.62 -11.58
CA LEU A 265 -8.57 -3.81 -12.39
C LEU A 265 -9.66 -4.88 -12.26
N THR A 266 -10.23 -5.06 -11.07
CA THR A 266 -11.35 -5.98 -10.83
C THR A 266 -12.61 -5.55 -11.61
N ALA A 267 -12.93 -4.26 -11.61
CA ALA A 267 -13.99 -3.68 -12.41
C ALA A 267 -13.71 -3.87 -13.92
N TYR A 268 -12.46 -3.60 -14.37
CA TYR A 268 -12.04 -3.83 -15.76
C TYR A 268 -12.29 -5.27 -16.19
N ALA A 269 -11.86 -6.24 -15.43
CA ALA A 269 -12.01 -7.65 -15.74
C ALA A 269 -13.47 -8.13 -15.73
N GLY A 270 -14.36 -7.51 -14.92
CA GLY A 270 -15.79 -7.80 -14.91
C GLY A 270 -16.16 -9.22 -14.46
N LYS A 271 -15.34 -9.87 -13.63
CA LYS A 271 -15.56 -11.26 -13.20
C LYS A 271 -16.51 -11.40 -12.00
N GLY A 272 -17.01 -10.31 -11.44
CA GLY A 272 -17.90 -10.32 -10.26
C GLY A 272 -17.27 -10.85 -8.98
N ARG A 273 -15.95 -11.02 -8.94
CA ARG A 273 -15.16 -11.44 -7.78
C ARG A 273 -13.78 -10.79 -7.79
N ARG A 274 -13.10 -10.82 -6.68
CA ARG A 274 -11.68 -10.45 -6.60
C ARG A 274 -10.84 -11.30 -7.56
N LEU A 275 -9.84 -10.70 -8.17
CA LEU A 275 -8.93 -11.39 -9.08
C LEU A 275 -7.90 -12.21 -8.30
N THR A 276 -7.40 -13.29 -8.92
CA THR A 276 -6.26 -14.05 -8.43
C THR A 276 -4.95 -13.32 -8.74
N ASP A 277 -3.85 -13.73 -8.09
CA ASP A 277 -2.53 -13.15 -8.38
C ASP A 277 -2.11 -13.38 -9.84
N GLU A 278 -2.46 -14.52 -10.42
CA GLU A 278 -2.18 -14.85 -11.85
C GLU A 278 -2.98 -13.90 -12.78
N GLU A 279 -4.25 -13.69 -12.49
CA GLU A 279 -5.11 -12.78 -13.26
C GLU A 279 -4.62 -11.32 -13.15
N LEU A 280 -4.17 -10.91 -11.95
CA LEU A 280 -3.59 -9.58 -11.74
C LEU A 280 -2.26 -9.42 -12.50
N ASN A 281 -1.36 -10.41 -12.43
CA ASN A 281 -0.11 -10.38 -13.20
C ASN A 281 -0.38 -10.32 -14.72
N GLY A 282 -1.34 -11.10 -15.23
CA GLY A 282 -1.75 -11.03 -16.62
C GLY A 282 -2.21 -9.64 -17.03
N LEU A 283 -3.05 -8.98 -16.21
CA LEU A 283 -3.51 -7.62 -16.47
C LEU A 283 -2.40 -6.55 -16.32
N ILE A 284 -1.47 -6.72 -15.38
CA ILE A 284 -0.33 -5.84 -15.24
C ILE A 284 0.50 -5.84 -16.53
N ASP A 285 0.75 -7.02 -17.10
CA ASP A 285 1.52 -7.18 -18.33
C ASP A 285 0.73 -6.70 -19.55
N GLU A 286 -0.55 -7.10 -19.70
CA GLU A 286 -1.44 -6.69 -20.80
C GLU A 286 -1.61 -5.18 -20.89
N LEU A 287 -1.84 -4.51 -19.75
CA LEU A 287 -2.08 -3.08 -19.67
C LEU A 287 -0.79 -2.25 -19.58
N GLY A 288 0.37 -2.92 -19.50
CA GLY A 288 1.67 -2.27 -19.36
C GLY A 288 1.76 -1.41 -18.09
N LEU A 289 1.15 -1.85 -16.99
CA LEU A 289 1.16 -1.09 -15.74
C LEU A 289 2.58 -1.03 -15.17
N LYS A 290 3.05 0.19 -14.93
CA LYS A 290 4.42 0.42 -14.43
C LYS A 290 4.41 1.32 -13.20
N PRO A 291 5.37 1.10 -12.28
CA PRO A 291 5.72 2.08 -11.27
C PRO A 291 6.09 3.42 -11.91
N SER A 292 5.92 4.50 -11.17
CA SER A 292 6.43 5.80 -11.62
C SER A 292 7.71 6.14 -10.89
N VAL A 293 8.75 6.51 -11.63
CA VAL A 293 10.05 6.94 -11.09
C VAL A 293 10.15 8.46 -11.19
N ILE A 294 10.43 9.13 -10.08
CA ILE A 294 10.51 10.58 -9.97
C ILE A 294 11.88 10.93 -9.42
N SER A 295 12.69 11.64 -10.20
CA SER A 295 13.93 12.28 -9.71
C SER A 295 13.60 13.66 -9.14
N LEU A 296 14.04 13.93 -7.89
CA LEU A 296 13.72 15.16 -7.16
C LEU A 296 14.86 16.17 -7.09
#